data_10e1f422a0bc22ba02510a061b4b3019
#
_entry.id   10e1f422a0bc22ba02510a061b4b3019
#
_cell.length_a   1.000
_cell.length_b   1.000
_cell.length_c   1.000
_cell.angle_alpha   90.00
_cell.angle_beta   90.00
_cell.angle_gamma   90.00
#
_symmetry.space_group_name_H-M   'P 1'
#
loop_
_entity.id
_entity.type
_entity.pdbx_description
1 polymer ?
#
loop_
_entity_poly.entity_id
_entity_poly.type
_entity_poly.pdbx_seq_one_letter_code
_entity_poly.pdbx_strand_id
1 'polypeptide(L)'
;MDETVAHRPARPISIARHPIYSMLLPVPVVCFIGALLADVTYLKSGGNLIWLALSSWFLLFGLAFGVLAALILLIDFVRDLTPRTGTGWAHLLFFYAALLVELFSIFIHERDGWTAVAGPGLTLSIIGVVLILIAAWLRRPAVEVVR
;
A
#
# COMPACT_ATOMS: atom_id res chain seq x y z
N MET A 1 33.84 -39.55 -29.80
CA MET A 1 33.48 -39.29 -28.39
C MET A 1 32.78 -37.94 -28.41
N ASP A 2 31.46 -38.01 -28.48
CA ASP A 2 30.59 -36.83 -28.62
C ASP A 2 29.92 -36.59 -27.27
N GLU A 3 30.49 -35.64 -26.50
CA GLU A 3 29.91 -35.22 -25.23
C GLU A 3 28.73 -34.28 -25.52
N THR A 4 27.57 -34.86 -25.66
CA THR A 4 26.29 -34.08 -25.62
C THR A 4 26.16 -33.51 -24.23
N VAL A 5 26.62 -32.24 -24.05
CA VAL A 5 26.33 -31.42 -22.88
C VAL A 5 24.79 -31.24 -22.83
N ALA A 6 24.16 -32.06 -21.99
CA ALA A 6 22.74 -31.97 -21.72
C ALA A 6 22.46 -30.56 -21.15
N HIS A 7 21.93 -29.71 -21.98
CA HIS A 7 21.46 -28.38 -21.60
C HIS A 7 20.27 -28.56 -20.63
N ARG A 8 20.56 -28.53 -19.32
CA ARG A 8 19.52 -28.55 -18.28
C ARG A 8 18.71 -27.27 -18.42
N PRO A 9 17.44 -27.33 -18.79
CA PRO A 9 16.62 -26.13 -18.86
C PRO A 9 16.62 -25.45 -17.47
N ALA A 10 16.98 -24.20 -17.44
CA ALA A 10 16.89 -23.40 -16.22
C ALA A 10 15.47 -23.50 -15.69
N ARG A 11 15.30 -24.05 -14.49
CA ARG A 11 14.00 -24.09 -13.83
C ARG A 11 13.55 -22.63 -13.66
N PRO A 12 12.34 -22.26 -14.16
CA PRO A 12 11.83 -20.94 -13.88
C PRO A 12 11.76 -20.78 -12.35
N ILE A 13 12.41 -19.77 -11.83
CA ILE A 13 12.31 -19.41 -10.41
C ILE A 13 10.87 -18.96 -10.20
N SER A 14 10.00 -19.88 -9.85
CA SER A 14 8.63 -19.59 -9.41
C SER A 14 8.75 -18.88 -8.06
N ILE A 15 8.72 -17.55 -8.09
CA ILE A 15 8.54 -16.76 -6.88
C ILE A 15 7.13 -17.09 -6.42
N ALA A 16 7.02 -17.93 -5.40
CA ALA A 16 5.76 -18.22 -4.73
C ALA A 16 5.28 -16.92 -4.06
N ARG A 17 4.56 -16.12 -4.83
CA ARG A 17 3.88 -14.93 -4.29
C ARG A 17 2.69 -15.43 -3.52
N HIS A 18 2.62 -15.12 -2.22
CA HIS A 18 1.42 -15.39 -1.46
C HIS A 18 0.23 -14.69 -2.13
N PRO A 19 -0.74 -15.44 -2.67
CA PRO A 19 -1.88 -14.88 -3.41
C PRO A 19 -2.71 -13.94 -2.52
N ILE A 20 -2.77 -14.24 -1.23
CA ILE A 20 -3.56 -13.49 -0.24
C ILE A 20 -3.09 -12.03 -0.12
N TYR A 21 -1.79 -11.80 -0.02
CA TYR A 21 -1.26 -10.42 0.03
C TYR A 21 -1.59 -9.65 -1.25
N SER A 22 -1.53 -10.31 -2.41
CA SER A 22 -1.85 -9.69 -3.70
C SER A 22 -3.31 -9.26 -3.81
N MET A 23 -4.21 -9.99 -3.15
CA MET A 23 -5.64 -9.68 -3.11
C MET A 23 -5.96 -8.60 -2.08
N LEU A 24 -5.20 -8.51 -0.99
CA LEU A 24 -5.43 -7.53 0.07
C LEU A 24 -4.86 -6.15 -0.26
N LEU A 25 -3.73 -6.06 -0.94
CA LEU A 25 -3.05 -4.78 -1.23
C LEU A 25 -3.91 -3.73 -1.95
N PRO A 26 -4.77 -4.08 -2.92
CA PRO A 26 -5.63 -3.10 -3.57
C PRO A 26 -6.62 -2.40 -2.62
N VAL A 27 -7.04 -3.07 -1.54
CA VAL A 27 -8.04 -2.52 -0.62
C VAL A 27 -7.55 -1.25 0.09
N PRO A 28 -6.40 -1.23 0.81
CA PRO A 28 -5.90 -0.01 1.41
C PRO A 28 -5.58 1.06 0.37
N VAL A 29 -5.09 0.70 -0.83
CA VAL A 29 -4.84 1.66 -1.91
C VAL A 29 -6.13 2.41 -2.29
N VAL A 30 -7.20 1.68 -2.56
CA VAL A 30 -8.49 2.27 -2.95
C VAL A 30 -9.09 3.08 -1.80
N CYS A 31 -8.99 2.57 -0.57
CA CYS A 31 -9.51 3.26 0.61
C CYS A 31 -8.78 4.58 0.87
N PHE A 32 -7.46 4.62 0.81
CA PHE A 32 -6.70 5.86 1.04
C PHE A 32 -6.93 6.89 -0.07
N ILE A 33 -7.05 6.47 -1.32
CA ILE A 33 -7.47 7.35 -2.41
C ILE A 33 -8.90 7.87 -2.17
N GLY A 34 -9.81 7.01 -1.72
CA GLY A 34 -11.18 7.37 -1.37
C GLY A 34 -11.25 8.40 -0.24
N ALA A 35 -10.42 8.23 0.80
CA ALA A 35 -10.29 9.18 1.90
C ALA A 35 -9.81 10.54 1.39
N LEU A 36 -8.75 10.58 0.59
CA LEU A 36 -8.23 11.82 0.01
C LEU A 36 -9.29 12.53 -0.86
N LEU A 37 -10.04 11.80 -1.67
CA LEU A 37 -11.12 12.36 -2.48
C LEU A 37 -12.25 12.93 -1.60
N ALA A 38 -12.59 12.26 -0.51
CA ALA A 38 -13.57 12.72 0.45
C ALA A 38 -13.09 14.01 1.16
N ASP A 39 -11.81 14.08 1.57
CA ASP A 39 -11.21 15.28 2.17
C ASP A 39 -11.26 16.49 1.21
N VAL A 40 -10.88 16.28 -0.05
CA VAL A 40 -10.96 17.33 -1.08
C VAL A 40 -12.40 17.78 -1.30
N THR A 41 -13.36 16.84 -1.30
CA THR A 41 -14.78 17.16 -1.48
C THR A 41 -15.35 17.88 -0.26
N TYR A 42 -14.93 17.52 0.94
CA TYR A 42 -15.25 18.23 2.18
C TYR A 42 -14.89 19.72 2.08
N LEU A 43 -13.67 20.03 1.64
CA LEU A 43 -13.23 21.42 1.48
C LEU A 43 -14.02 22.17 0.41
N LYS A 44 -14.32 21.52 -0.71
CA LYS A 44 -15.09 22.14 -1.82
C LYS A 44 -16.57 22.35 -1.49
N SER A 45 -17.13 21.51 -0.61
CA SER A 45 -18.54 21.58 -0.20
C SER A 45 -18.82 22.56 0.94
N GLY A 46 -17.83 23.35 1.37
CA GLY A 46 -17.98 24.29 2.48
C GLY A 46 -18.06 23.61 3.85
N GLY A 47 -17.48 22.43 4.01
CA GLY A 47 -17.41 21.75 5.30
C GLY A 47 -18.58 20.78 5.56
N ASN A 48 -19.12 20.15 4.53
CA ASN A 48 -20.19 19.17 4.70
C ASN A 48 -19.68 17.91 5.42
N LEU A 49 -20.19 17.67 6.62
CA LEU A 49 -19.77 16.62 7.54
C LEU A 49 -19.94 15.19 7.00
N ILE A 50 -20.79 14.97 6.00
CA ILE A 50 -20.94 13.65 5.35
C ILE A 50 -19.62 13.23 4.71
N TRP A 51 -18.91 14.15 4.06
CA TRP A 51 -17.62 13.87 3.44
C TRP A 51 -16.52 13.62 4.46
N LEU A 52 -16.56 14.31 5.60
CA LEU A 52 -15.65 14.07 6.72
C LEU A 52 -15.85 12.65 7.29
N ALA A 53 -17.11 12.30 7.57
CA ALA A 53 -17.43 10.96 8.06
C ALA A 53 -17.02 9.88 7.05
N LEU A 54 -17.23 10.09 5.77
CA LEU A 54 -16.83 9.16 4.71
C LEU A 54 -15.30 9.00 4.65
N SER A 55 -14.54 10.07 4.78
CA SER A 55 -13.08 10.03 4.85
C SER A 55 -12.61 9.18 6.04
N SER A 56 -13.15 9.42 7.24
CA SER A 56 -12.81 8.65 8.44
C SER A 56 -13.08 7.16 8.27
N TRP A 57 -14.22 6.78 7.66
CA TRP A 57 -14.52 5.39 7.36
C TRP A 57 -13.54 4.77 6.36
N PHE A 58 -13.18 5.48 5.31
CA PHE A 58 -12.18 5.01 4.35
C PHE A 58 -10.82 4.80 5.01
N LEU A 59 -10.38 5.75 5.86
CA LEU A 59 -9.13 5.62 6.62
C LEU A 59 -9.15 4.40 7.54
N LEU A 60 -10.26 4.18 8.27
CA LEU A 60 -10.41 3.05 9.17
C LEU A 60 -10.34 1.72 8.43
N PHE A 61 -11.11 1.55 7.36
CA PHE A 61 -11.09 0.33 6.55
C PHE A 61 -9.73 0.13 5.86
N GLY A 62 -9.17 1.19 5.30
CA GLY A 62 -7.84 1.16 4.68
C GLY A 62 -6.76 0.71 5.66
N LEU A 63 -6.77 1.23 6.90
CA LEU A 63 -5.86 0.81 7.96
C LEU A 63 -6.10 -0.63 8.40
N ALA A 64 -7.33 -1.03 8.62
CA ALA A 64 -7.64 -2.41 9.05
C ALA A 64 -7.12 -3.44 8.04
N PHE A 65 -7.44 -3.28 6.77
CA PHE A 65 -6.94 -4.17 5.71
C PHE A 65 -5.44 -3.98 5.44
N GLY A 66 -4.92 -2.76 5.60
CA GLY A 66 -3.50 -2.46 5.50
C GLY A 66 -2.68 -3.18 6.56
N VAL A 67 -3.14 -3.21 7.81
CA VAL A 67 -2.48 -3.94 8.91
C VAL A 67 -2.51 -5.44 8.65
N LEU A 68 -3.63 -5.99 8.16
CA LEU A 68 -3.69 -7.41 7.77
C LEU A 68 -2.68 -7.73 6.66
N ALA A 69 -2.59 -6.88 5.65
CA ALA A 69 -1.61 -7.03 4.58
C ALA A 69 -0.17 -6.89 5.12
N ALA A 70 0.08 -5.96 6.04
CA ALA A 70 1.36 -5.78 6.69
C ALA A 70 1.80 -7.01 7.48
N LEU A 71 0.90 -7.64 8.23
CA LEU A 71 1.18 -8.87 8.97
C LEU A 71 1.59 -10.01 8.04
N ILE A 72 0.87 -10.20 6.93
CA ILE A 72 1.22 -11.21 5.93
C ILE A 72 2.59 -10.92 5.33
N LEU A 73 2.84 -9.67 4.95
CA LEU A 73 4.11 -9.25 4.39
C LEU A 73 5.28 -9.45 5.37
N LEU A 74 5.06 -9.20 6.66
CA LEU A 74 6.03 -9.44 7.72
C LEU A 74 6.33 -10.95 7.88
N ILE A 75 5.28 -11.78 7.88
CA ILE A 75 5.43 -13.24 7.96
C ILE A 75 6.22 -13.76 6.75
N ASP A 76 5.89 -13.29 5.55
CA ASP A 76 6.59 -13.66 4.32
C ASP A 76 8.07 -13.25 4.36
N PHE A 77 8.34 -12.07 4.92
CA PHE A 77 9.70 -11.57 5.08
C PHE A 77 10.51 -12.40 6.10
N VAL A 78 9.91 -12.72 7.26
CA VAL A 78 10.57 -13.53 8.31
C VAL A 78 10.83 -14.95 7.82
N ARG A 79 9.93 -15.50 6.99
CA ARG A 79 10.05 -16.85 6.42
C ARG A 79 10.94 -16.93 5.17
N ASP A 80 11.65 -15.86 4.82
CA ASP A 80 12.46 -15.77 3.59
C ASP A 80 11.70 -16.06 2.28
N LEU A 81 10.38 -15.87 2.30
CA LEU A 81 9.52 -16.03 1.12
C LEU A 81 9.53 -14.81 0.20
N THR A 82 9.99 -13.68 0.71
CA THR A 82 10.15 -12.43 -0.05
C THR A 82 11.60 -12.28 -0.49
N PRO A 83 11.88 -12.03 -1.78
CA PRO A 83 13.23 -11.76 -2.24
C PRO A 83 13.82 -10.56 -1.49
N ARG A 84 14.94 -10.74 -0.83
CA ARG A 84 15.70 -9.68 -0.14
C ARG A 84 16.47 -8.80 -1.13
N THR A 85 15.80 -8.37 -2.18
CA THR A 85 16.33 -7.41 -3.15
C THR A 85 16.11 -5.98 -2.66
N GLY A 86 16.87 -5.03 -3.21
CA GLY A 86 16.68 -3.61 -2.89
C GLY A 86 15.23 -3.13 -3.12
N THR A 87 14.57 -3.63 -4.16
CA THR A 87 13.17 -3.33 -4.47
C THR A 87 12.21 -3.92 -3.42
N GLY A 88 12.50 -5.11 -2.88
CA GLY A 88 11.69 -5.72 -1.81
C GLY A 88 11.76 -4.91 -0.52
N TRP A 89 12.94 -4.44 -0.13
CA TRP A 89 13.13 -3.56 1.03
C TRP A 89 12.44 -2.22 0.84
N ALA A 90 12.57 -1.61 -0.35
CA ALA A 90 11.91 -0.36 -0.65
C ALA A 90 10.38 -0.50 -0.58
N HIS A 91 9.81 -1.57 -1.13
CA HIS A 91 8.37 -1.85 -1.01
C HIS A 91 7.92 -1.94 0.46
N LEU A 92 8.63 -2.70 1.30
CA LEU A 92 8.37 -2.78 2.74
C LEU A 92 8.38 -1.40 3.37
N LEU A 93 9.45 -0.64 3.17
CA LEU A 93 9.63 0.68 3.76
C LEU A 93 8.47 1.62 3.40
N PHE A 94 8.16 1.75 2.11
CA PHE A 94 7.09 2.64 1.65
C PHE A 94 5.71 2.18 2.11
N PHE A 95 5.46 0.88 2.16
CA PHE A 95 4.17 0.33 2.61
C PHE A 95 3.94 0.61 4.10
N TYR A 96 4.92 0.31 4.96
CA TYR A 96 4.80 0.60 6.39
C TYR A 96 4.79 2.10 6.69
N ALA A 97 5.57 2.90 5.96
CA ALA A 97 5.54 4.36 6.09
C ALA A 97 4.16 4.92 5.73
N ALA A 98 3.52 4.42 4.67
CA ALA A 98 2.16 4.80 4.31
C ALA A 98 1.16 4.50 5.43
N LEU A 99 1.21 3.29 6.00
CA LEU A 99 0.31 2.91 7.12
C LEU A 99 0.52 3.79 8.36
N LEU A 100 1.78 4.15 8.68
CA LEU A 100 2.07 5.05 9.79
C LEU A 100 1.52 6.45 9.54
N VAL A 101 1.70 7.00 8.35
CA VAL A 101 1.17 8.31 7.98
C VAL A 101 -0.36 8.34 8.06
N GLU A 102 -1.02 7.30 7.55
CA GLU A 102 -2.49 7.21 7.60
C GLU A 102 -3.01 6.96 9.02
N LEU A 103 -2.25 6.27 9.86
CA LEU A 103 -2.56 6.16 11.28
C LEU A 103 -2.52 7.53 11.98
N PHE A 104 -1.53 8.36 11.67
CA PHE A 104 -1.50 9.74 12.18
C PHE A 104 -2.62 10.59 11.57
N SER A 105 -2.96 10.37 10.31
CA SER A 105 -4.06 11.07 9.64
C SER A 105 -5.39 10.82 10.35
N ILE A 106 -5.71 9.56 10.72
CA ILE A 106 -6.96 9.25 11.42
C ILE A 106 -7.02 9.92 12.79
N PHE A 107 -5.90 9.96 13.55
CA PHE A 107 -5.87 10.65 14.84
C PHE A 107 -6.13 12.15 14.70
N ILE A 108 -5.66 12.77 13.64
CA ILE A 108 -5.91 14.19 13.38
C ILE A 108 -7.37 14.41 12.99
N HIS A 109 -7.96 13.54 12.17
CA HIS A 109 -9.36 13.62 11.79
C HIS A 109 -10.31 13.49 12.99
N GLU A 110 -9.97 12.62 13.94
CA GLU A 110 -10.79 12.40 15.15
C GLU A 110 -10.61 13.50 16.21
N ARG A 111 -9.43 14.15 16.26
CA ARG A 111 -9.13 15.12 17.32
C ARG A 111 -9.82 16.47 17.14
N ASP A 112 -9.82 17.02 15.94
CA ASP A 112 -10.19 18.43 15.70
C ASP A 112 -11.27 18.60 14.60
N GLY A 113 -11.95 17.55 14.23
CA GLY A 113 -13.10 17.38 13.33
C GLY A 113 -13.37 18.41 12.22
N TRP A 114 -13.18 19.70 12.48
CA TRP A 114 -13.57 20.77 11.57
C TRP A 114 -12.40 21.52 10.93
N THR A 115 -11.31 21.71 11.67
CA THR A 115 -10.19 22.55 11.23
C THR A 115 -9.00 21.74 10.76
N ALA A 116 -8.87 20.51 11.24
CA ALA A 116 -7.70 19.68 10.98
C ALA A 116 -7.66 19.13 9.56
N VAL A 117 -8.82 18.91 8.91
CA VAL A 117 -8.87 18.42 7.52
C VAL A 117 -8.34 19.46 6.56
N ALA A 118 -8.63 20.76 6.80
CA ALA A 118 -8.23 21.85 5.92
C ALA A 118 -6.72 22.13 5.86
N GLY A 119 -5.92 21.50 6.72
CA GLY A 119 -4.48 21.73 6.79
C GLY A 119 -3.71 20.41 6.93
N PRO A 120 -3.42 19.98 8.18
CA PRO A 120 -2.58 18.81 8.41
C PRO A 120 -3.23 17.51 7.95
N GLY A 121 -4.55 17.35 8.04
CA GLY A 121 -5.26 16.16 7.60
C GLY A 121 -5.08 15.90 6.12
N LEU A 122 -5.42 16.86 5.26
CA LEU A 122 -5.25 16.75 3.81
C LEU A 122 -3.79 16.49 3.41
N THR A 123 -2.85 17.16 4.08
CA THR A 123 -1.41 16.97 3.80
C THR A 123 -0.99 15.52 4.08
N LEU A 124 -1.43 14.94 5.19
CA LEU A 124 -1.13 13.54 5.54
C LEU A 124 -1.79 12.58 4.58
N SER A 125 -3.07 12.79 4.21
CA SER A 125 -3.76 11.97 3.21
C SER A 125 -3.03 11.98 1.86
N ILE A 126 -2.52 13.14 1.42
CA ILE A 126 -1.71 13.22 0.19
C ILE A 126 -0.42 12.42 0.32
N ILE A 127 0.32 12.60 1.41
CA ILE A 127 1.59 11.89 1.65
C ILE A 127 1.33 10.38 1.72
N GLY A 128 0.31 9.94 2.45
CA GLY A 128 -0.06 8.54 2.59
C GLY A 128 -0.40 7.90 1.24
N VAL A 129 -1.23 8.57 0.43
CA VAL A 129 -1.56 8.10 -0.92
C VAL A 129 -0.33 8.01 -1.82
N VAL A 130 0.57 8.99 -1.81
CA VAL A 130 1.81 8.93 -2.59
C VAL A 130 2.67 7.75 -2.16
N LEU A 131 2.86 7.54 -0.86
CA LEU A 131 3.66 6.44 -0.33
C LEU A 131 3.07 5.07 -0.70
N ILE A 132 1.74 4.88 -0.56
CA ILE A 132 1.10 3.60 -0.89
C ILE A 132 1.14 3.31 -2.39
N LEU A 133 1.02 4.34 -3.24
CA LEU A 133 1.16 4.19 -4.70
C LEU A 133 2.58 3.83 -5.11
N ILE A 134 3.60 4.43 -4.48
CA ILE A 134 5.01 4.05 -4.69
C ILE A 134 5.22 2.58 -4.28
N ALA A 135 4.72 2.19 -3.10
CA ALA A 135 4.79 0.81 -2.65
C ALA A 135 4.13 -0.15 -3.65
N ALA A 136 2.93 0.17 -4.11
CA ALA A 136 2.20 -0.64 -5.09
C ALA A 136 2.95 -0.73 -6.44
N TRP A 137 3.59 0.36 -6.86
CA TRP A 137 4.38 0.40 -8.11
C TRP A 137 5.64 -0.43 -8.02
N LEU A 138 6.39 -0.35 -6.92
CA LEU A 138 7.60 -1.14 -6.69
C LEU A 138 7.35 -2.66 -6.72
N ARG A 139 6.10 -3.09 -6.50
CA ARG A 139 5.70 -4.48 -6.53
C ARG A 139 5.38 -5.03 -7.92
N ARG A 140 5.34 -4.19 -8.97
CA ARG A 140 5.05 -4.69 -10.32
C ARG A 140 6.09 -5.74 -10.72
N PRO A 141 5.67 -6.92 -11.25
CA PRO A 141 6.61 -7.87 -11.81
C PRO A 141 7.34 -7.19 -12.95
N ALA A 142 8.68 -7.30 -12.97
CA ALA A 142 9.40 -7.05 -14.20
C ALA A 142 8.80 -7.98 -15.26
N VAL A 143 8.19 -7.44 -16.30
CA VAL A 143 7.78 -8.20 -17.47
C VAL A 143 9.08 -8.56 -18.17
N GLU A 144 9.57 -9.80 -17.97
CA GLU A 144 10.61 -10.34 -18.83
C GLU A 144 10.02 -10.44 -20.23
N VAL A 145 10.38 -9.49 -21.08
CA VAL A 145 10.14 -9.61 -22.53
C VAL A 145 11.11 -10.69 -23.01
N VAL A 146 10.60 -11.92 -23.11
CA VAL A 146 11.31 -13.02 -23.80
C VAL A 146 11.39 -12.59 -25.27
N ARG A 147 12.59 -12.17 -25.68
CA ARG A 147 12.96 -12.00 -27.09
C ARG A 147 13.45 -13.33 -27.65
#